data_bc1ca1f3c51586100269239272599380
#
_entry.id   bc1ca1f3c51586100269239272599380
#
_cell.length_a   1.000
_cell.length_b   1.000
_cell.length_c   1.000
_cell.angle_alpha   90.00
_cell.angle_beta   90.00
_cell.angle_gamma   90.00
#
_symmetry.space_group_name_H-M   'P 1'
#
loop_
_entity.id
_entity.type
_entity.pdbx_description
1 polymer ?
#
loop_
_entity_poly.entity_id
_entity_poly.type
_entity_poly.pdbx_seq_one_letter_code
_entity_poly.pdbx_strand_id
1 'polypeptide(L)'
;EEIEYVARLAMADHFIRTLPNGYDTMLNRGGDDLSQGQRQLITIARAFLADPSILILDEATANVDTRTEVEVQKAMNTLLKGRTSIVIAHRLSTIKNADFLLVVENGTIVEQGTHDELMALNGYYKKLYENYTVGMTV
;
A
#
# COMPACT_ATOMS: atom_id res chain seq x y z
N GLU A 1 12.21 -18.60 -12.14
CA GLU A 1 10.85 -19.10 -11.80
C GLU A 1 10.30 -18.39 -10.55
N GLU A 2 11.03 -18.40 -9.41
CA GLU A 2 10.58 -17.76 -8.16
C GLU A 2 10.34 -16.26 -8.31
N ILE A 3 11.27 -15.54 -8.94
CA ILE A 3 11.15 -14.10 -9.22
C ILE A 3 9.92 -13.79 -10.08
N GLU A 4 9.66 -14.57 -11.12
CA GLU A 4 8.48 -14.39 -11.97
C GLU A 4 7.17 -14.68 -11.20
N TYR A 5 7.20 -15.66 -10.30
CA TYR A 5 6.06 -15.99 -9.47
C TYR A 5 5.69 -14.82 -8.54
N VAL A 6 6.65 -14.27 -7.80
CA VAL A 6 6.38 -13.12 -6.91
C VAL A 6 6.04 -11.85 -7.70
N ALA A 7 6.60 -11.67 -8.89
CA ALA A 7 6.24 -10.56 -9.77
C ALA A 7 4.78 -10.64 -10.24
N ARG A 8 4.27 -11.84 -10.51
CA ARG A 8 2.84 -12.04 -10.81
C ARG A 8 1.96 -11.74 -9.61
N LEU A 9 2.32 -12.20 -8.40
CA LEU A 9 1.60 -11.88 -7.16
C LEU A 9 1.55 -10.37 -6.90
N ALA A 10 2.63 -9.68 -7.19
CA ALA A 10 2.77 -8.23 -7.04
C ALA A 10 2.19 -7.42 -8.21
N MET A 11 1.53 -8.05 -9.19
CA MET A 11 1.02 -7.39 -10.41
C MET A 11 2.11 -6.69 -11.24
N ALA A 12 3.38 -7.07 -11.06
CA ALA A 12 4.53 -6.46 -11.74
C ALA A 12 4.92 -7.16 -13.04
N ASP A 13 4.63 -8.44 -13.21
CA ASP A 13 5.05 -9.27 -14.34
C ASP A 13 4.69 -8.65 -15.71
N HIS A 14 3.49 -8.11 -15.83
CA HIS A 14 3.01 -7.56 -17.09
C HIS A 14 3.90 -6.39 -17.55
N PHE A 15 4.12 -5.38 -16.72
CA PHE A 15 4.94 -4.25 -17.14
C PHE A 15 6.43 -4.63 -17.31
N ILE A 16 6.96 -5.54 -16.47
CA ILE A 16 8.35 -6.00 -16.60
C ILE A 16 8.58 -6.60 -17.99
N ARG A 17 7.66 -7.42 -18.49
CA ARG A 17 7.73 -8.02 -19.83
C ARG A 17 7.64 -6.99 -20.96
N THR A 18 7.14 -5.79 -20.71
CA THR A 18 7.13 -4.70 -21.70
C THR A 18 8.42 -3.89 -21.76
N LEU A 19 9.32 -4.07 -20.79
CA LEU A 19 10.63 -3.42 -20.79
C LEU A 19 11.52 -4.00 -21.92
N PRO A 20 12.49 -3.23 -22.45
CA PRO A 20 13.29 -3.62 -23.61
C PRO A 20 13.94 -5.01 -23.52
N ASN A 21 14.40 -5.39 -22.31
CA ASN A 21 15.03 -6.69 -22.05
C ASN A 21 14.24 -7.49 -20.99
N GLY A 22 12.94 -7.18 -20.78
CA GLY A 22 12.11 -7.87 -19.80
C GLY A 22 12.75 -7.86 -18.39
N TYR A 23 12.87 -9.05 -17.80
CA TYR A 23 13.49 -9.24 -16.48
C TYR A 23 14.98 -8.94 -16.43
N ASP A 24 15.68 -8.94 -17.57
CA ASP A 24 17.10 -8.63 -17.68
C ASP A 24 17.37 -7.14 -17.97
N THR A 25 16.35 -6.31 -17.89
CA THR A 25 16.47 -4.86 -18.07
C THR A 25 17.31 -4.26 -16.97
N MET A 26 18.39 -3.57 -17.35
CA MET A 26 19.21 -2.81 -16.42
C MET A 26 18.49 -1.50 -16.07
N LEU A 27 18.25 -1.28 -14.78
CA LEU A 27 17.64 -0.05 -14.29
C LEU A 27 18.72 0.91 -13.77
N ASN A 28 18.51 2.21 -13.96
CA ASN A 28 19.35 3.24 -13.36
C ASN A 28 19.27 3.22 -11.83
N ARG A 29 20.26 3.83 -11.15
CA ARG A 29 20.24 3.95 -9.70
C ARG A 29 18.97 4.65 -9.23
N GLY A 30 18.20 3.98 -8.35
CA GLY A 30 16.92 4.47 -7.85
C GLY A 30 15.70 4.09 -8.70
N GLY A 31 15.90 3.48 -9.88
CA GLY A 31 14.78 3.06 -10.75
C GLY A 31 14.05 4.23 -11.40
N ASP A 32 14.78 5.33 -11.70
CA ASP A 32 14.20 6.56 -12.30
C ASP A 32 13.59 6.30 -13.70
N ASP A 33 13.95 5.19 -14.32
CA ASP A 33 13.35 4.72 -15.59
C ASP A 33 11.93 4.17 -15.44
N LEU A 34 11.48 3.94 -14.21
CA LEU A 34 10.17 3.41 -13.87
C LEU A 34 9.26 4.49 -13.32
N SER A 35 7.95 4.37 -13.59
CA SER A 35 6.96 5.18 -12.90
C SER A 35 6.96 4.90 -11.40
N GLN A 36 6.43 5.82 -10.59
CA GLN A 36 6.32 5.63 -9.15
C GLN A 36 5.49 4.39 -8.79
N GLY A 37 4.39 4.15 -9.51
CA GLY A 37 3.57 2.95 -9.32
C GLY A 37 4.32 1.66 -9.66
N GLN A 38 5.07 1.64 -10.76
CA GLN A 38 5.90 0.50 -11.14
C GLN A 38 6.97 0.20 -10.09
N ARG A 39 7.63 1.23 -9.54
CA ARG A 39 8.57 1.07 -8.41
C ARG A 39 7.91 0.46 -7.18
N GLN A 40 6.68 0.88 -6.87
CA GLN A 40 5.91 0.31 -5.76
C GLN A 40 5.60 -1.18 -5.99
N LEU A 41 5.18 -1.57 -7.20
CA LEU A 41 4.92 -2.97 -7.54
C LEU A 41 6.18 -3.84 -7.38
N ILE A 42 7.36 -3.35 -7.80
CA ILE A 42 8.64 -4.05 -7.57
C ILE A 42 8.96 -4.16 -6.07
N THR A 43 8.72 -3.10 -5.30
CA THR A 43 8.93 -3.12 -3.85
C THR A 43 8.03 -4.15 -3.17
N ILE A 44 6.78 -4.27 -3.61
CA ILE A 44 5.85 -5.30 -3.13
C ILE A 44 6.35 -6.70 -3.53
N ALA A 45 6.84 -6.89 -4.76
CA ALA A 45 7.42 -8.17 -5.20
C ALA A 45 8.62 -8.59 -4.33
N ARG A 46 9.47 -7.63 -3.97
CA ARG A 46 10.60 -7.87 -3.03
C ARG A 46 10.12 -8.28 -1.65
N ALA A 47 9.02 -7.70 -1.16
CA ALA A 47 8.42 -8.09 0.11
C ALA A 47 7.83 -9.50 0.06
N PHE A 48 7.20 -9.90 -1.05
CA PHE A 48 6.77 -11.28 -1.26
C PHE A 48 7.93 -12.27 -1.24
N LEU A 49 9.04 -11.92 -1.91
CA LEU A 49 10.23 -12.76 -1.98
C LEU A 49 10.90 -12.92 -0.61
N ALA A 50 10.95 -11.86 0.19
CA ALA A 50 11.51 -11.88 1.53
C ALA A 50 10.64 -12.63 2.55
N ASP A 51 9.36 -12.77 2.28
CA ASP A 51 8.34 -13.45 3.09
C ASP A 51 8.44 -13.18 4.61
N PRO A 52 8.41 -11.92 5.05
CA PRO A 52 8.58 -11.57 6.46
C PRO A 52 7.34 -11.93 7.29
N SER A 53 7.54 -12.32 8.55
CA SER A 53 6.45 -12.56 9.50
C SER A 53 5.76 -11.27 9.95
N ILE A 54 6.51 -10.18 10.02
CA ILE A 54 6.02 -8.82 10.36
C ILE A 54 6.35 -7.89 9.20
N LEU A 55 5.35 -7.18 8.72
CA LEU A 55 5.47 -6.25 7.61
C LEU A 55 5.14 -4.83 8.08
N ILE A 56 6.01 -3.89 7.77
CA ILE A 56 5.76 -2.46 8.00
C ILE A 56 5.70 -1.77 6.64
N LEU A 57 4.58 -1.14 6.36
CA LEU A 57 4.32 -0.47 5.09
C LEU A 57 3.97 0.99 5.32
N ASP A 58 4.63 1.87 4.56
CA ASP A 58 4.23 3.27 4.42
C ASP A 58 3.54 3.44 3.06
N GLU A 59 2.25 3.75 3.09
CA GLU A 59 1.39 3.85 1.91
C GLU A 59 1.52 5.23 1.24
N ALA A 60 2.74 5.67 0.95
CA ALA A 60 2.99 6.93 0.24
C ALA A 60 2.68 6.79 -1.27
N THR A 61 1.49 7.22 -1.71
CA THR A 61 1.00 7.05 -3.09
C THR A 61 0.71 8.34 -3.83
N ALA A 62 1.39 9.42 -3.49
CA ALA A 62 1.29 10.66 -4.28
C ALA A 62 1.77 10.40 -5.72
N ASN A 63 0.98 10.84 -6.72
CA ASN A 63 1.32 10.81 -8.15
C ASN A 63 1.38 9.43 -8.84
N VAL A 64 0.54 8.48 -8.45
CA VAL A 64 0.33 7.24 -9.19
C VAL A 64 -0.94 7.37 -10.04
N ASP A 65 -0.88 6.96 -11.32
CA ASP A 65 -2.06 6.93 -12.17
C ASP A 65 -3.12 5.93 -11.66
N THR A 66 -4.39 6.19 -11.95
CA THR A 66 -5.52 5.43 -11.41
C THR A 66 -5.45 3.93 -11.72
N ARG A 67 -4.95 3.55 -12.89
CA ARG A 67 -4.86 2.14 -13.30
C ARG A 67 -3.81 1.41 -12.47
N THR A 68 -2.61 1.96 -12.41
CA THR A 68 -1.51 1.41 -11.61
C THR A 68 -1.85 1.42 -10.12
N GLU A 69 -2.61 2.41 -9.66
CA GLU A 69 -3.10 2.46 -8.29
C GLU A 69 -3.98 1.25 -7.92
N VAL A 70 -4.87 0.82 -8.81
CA VAL A 70 -5.68 -0.39 -8.62
C VAL A 70 -4.80 -1.64 -8.54
N GLU A 71 -3.76 -1.74 -9.37
CA GLU A 71 -2.81 -2.85 -9.35
C GLU A 71 -2.01 -2.88 -8.06
N VAL A 72 -1.49 -1.74 -7.62
CA VAL A 72 -0.79 -1.59 -6.32
C VAL A 72 -1.69 -2.01 -5.17
N GLN A 73 -2.95 -1.56 -5.15
CA GLN A 73 -3.89 -1.92 -4.08
C GLN A 73 -4.18 -3.42 -4.04
N LYS A 74 -4.34 -4.07 -5.19
CA LYS A 74 -4.54 -5.52 -5.28
C LYS A 74 -3.32 -6.28 -4.76
N ALA A 75 -2.12 -5.88 -5.18
CA ALA A 75 -0.87 -6.47 -4.75
C ALA A 75 -0.67 -6.32 -3.23
N MET A 76 -0.94 -5.13 -2.69
CA MET A 76 -0.91 -4.86 -1.25
C MET A 76 -1.87 -5.75 -0.48
N ASN A 77 -3.13 -5.82 -0.90
CA ASN A 77 -4.13 -6.67 -0.25
C ASN A 77 -3.72 -8.15 -0.23
N THR A 78 -3.06 -8.61 -1.28
CA THR A 78 -2.54 -9.98 -1.35
C THR A 78 -1.36 -10.15 -0.41
N LEU A 79 -0.44 -9.19 -0.35
CA LEU A 79 0.73 -9.22 0.52
C LEU A 79 0.36 -9.24 2.02
N LEU A 80 -0.68 -8.49 2.40
CA LEU A 80 -1.12 -8.36 3.80
C LEU A 80 -1.77 -9.64 4.35
N LYS A 81 -2.31 -10.50 3.48
CA LYS A 81 -3.00 -11.72 3.92
C LYS A 81 -2.07 -12.67 4.67
N GLY A 82 -2.53 -13.13 5.84
CA GLY A 82 -1.83 -14.13 6.64
C GLY A 82 -0.56 -13.62 7.35
N ARG A 83 -0.36 -12.30 7.43
CA ARG A 83 0.79 -11.66 8.09
C ARG A 83 0.33 -10.67 9.13
N THR A 84 1.19 -10.46 10.14
CA THR A 84 1.07 -9.31 11.04
C THR A 84 1.63 -8.07 10.33
N SER A 85 0.78 -7.07 10.09
CA SER A 85 1.15 -5.91 9.29
C SER A 85 0.84 -4.62 10.03
N ILE A 86 1.78 -3.68 9.99
CA ILE A 86 1.61 -2.31 10.46
C ILE A 86 1.65 -1.43 9.21
N VAL A 87 0.55 -0.73 8.94
CA VAL A 87 0.41 0.10 7.74
C VAL A 87 0.19 1.55 8.14
N ILE A 88 1.06 2.44 7.65
CA ILE A 88 0.82 3.88 7.70
C ILE A 88 -0.12 4.19 6.55
N ALA A 89 -1.41 4.33 6.86
CA ALA A 89 -2.46 4.38 5.86
C ALA A 89 -2.70 5.81 5.37
N HIS A 90 -2.75 5.97 4.06
CA HIS A 90 -3.11 7.19 3.36
C HIS A 90 -4.39 7.04 2.52
N ARG A 91 -5.00 5.85 2.48
CA ARG A 91 -6.21 5.55 1.74
C ARG A 91 -7.34 5.13 2.68
N LEU A 92 -8.54 5.63 2.39
CA LEU A 92 -9.73 5.25 3.17
C LEU A 92 -10.02 3.75 3.15
N SER A 93 -9.77 3.09 2.02
CA SER A 93 -9.96 1.63 1.89
C SER A 93 -9.05 0.84 2.84
N THR A 94 -7.79 1.26 2.98
CA THR A 94 -6.84 0.64 3.91
C THR A 94 -7.29 0.86 5.35
N ILE A 95 -7.68 2.09 5.70
CA ILE A 95 -8.17 2.44 7.03
C ILE A 95 -9.41 1.63 7.40
N LYS A 96 -10.39 1.58 6.51
CA LYS A 96 -11.67 0.90 6.75
C LYS A 96 -11.53 -0.61 6.89
N ASN A 97 -10.58 -1.22 6.19
CA ASN A 97 -10.35 -2.67 6.17
C ASN A 97 -9.32 -3.13 7.20
N ALA A 98 -8.75 -2.23 7.99
CA ALA A 98 -7.82 -2.59 9.05
C ALA A 98 -8.54 -3.30 10.20
N ASP A 99 -7.92 -4.33 10.76
CA ASP A 99 -8.45 -5.06 11.93
C ASP A 99 -8.41 -4.18 13.19
N PHE A 100 -7.43 -3.29 13.27
CA PHE A 100 -7.24 -2.39 14.40
C PHE A 100 -6.56 -1.10 13.95
N LEU A 101 -6.99 0.02 14.50
CA LEU A 101 -6.50 1.36 14.17
C LEU A 101 -5.83 2.00 15.38
N LEU A 102 -4.70 2.63 15.14
CA LEU A 102 -4.03 3.52 16.08
C LEU A 102 -4.05 4.93 15.48
N VAL A 103 -4.67 5.86 16.17
CA VAL A 103 -4.71 7.28 15.77
C VAL A 103 -3.62 8.02 16.52
N VAL A 104 -2.65 8.54 15.77
CA VAL A 104 -1.47 9.22 16.34
C VAL A 104 -1.56 10.71 16.10
N GLU A 105 -1.41 11.50 17.16
CA GLU A 105 -1.30 12.95 17.12
C GLU A 105 -0.10 13.40 17.96
N ASN A 106 0.75 14.23 17.40
CA ASN A 106 1.95 14.76 18.08
C ASN A 106 2.81 13.68 18.77
N GLY A 107 2.97 12.53 18.11
CA GLY A 107 3.77 11.41 18.62
C GLY A 107 3.09 10.57 19.69
N THR A 108 1.82 10.80 19.97
CA THR A 108 1.04 10.10 20.99
C THR A 108 -0.19 9.43 20.39
N ILE A 109 -0.52 8.22 20.85
CA ILE A 109 -1.75 7.53 20.47
C ILE A 109 -2.90 8.20 21.23
N VAL A 110 -3.80 8.86 20.50
CA VAL A 110 -4.94 9.60 21.06
C VAL A 110 -6.23 8.78 21.04
N GLU A 111 -6.39 7.90 20.06
CA GLU A 111 -7.53 6.96 19.96
C GLU A 111 -7.04 5.64 19.41
N GLN A 112 -7.72 4.54 19.77
CA GLN A 112 -7.43 3.21 19.26
C GLN A 112 -8.68 2.34 19.27
N GLY A 113 -8.81 1.44 18.29
CA GLY A 113 -9.94 0.51 18.13
C GLY A 113 -10.21 0.14 16.70
N THR A 114 -11.33 -0.49 16.45
CA THR A 114 -11.83 -0.76 15.09
C THR A 114 -12.43 0.50 14.47
N HIS A 115 -12.65 0.46 13.14
CA HIS A 115 -13.32 1.56 12.44
C HIS A 115 -14.66 1.93 13.09
N ASP A 116 -15.50 0.93 13.37
CA ASP A 116 -16.84 1.16 13.90
C ASP A 116 -16.81 1.73 15.33
N GLU A 117 -15.91 1.23 16.17
CA GLU A 117 -15.71 1.75 17.52
C GLU A 117 -15.27 3.21 17.52
N LEU A 118 -14.30 3.56 16.67
CA LEU A 118 -13.79 4.92 16.56
C LEU A 118 -14.79 5.89 15.94
N MET A 119 -15.62 5.44 15.00
CA MET A 119 -16.73 6.24 14.47
C MET A 119 -17.78 6.52 15.56
N ALA A 120 -18.08 5.54 16.41
CA ALA A 120 -19.05 5.67 17.50
C ALA A 120 -18.56 6.61 18.62
N LEU A 121 -17.25 6.75 18.83
CA LEU A 121 -16.67 7.67 19.79
C LEU A 121 -16.92 9.16 19.45
N ASN A 122 -17.23 9.50 18.19
CA ASN A 122 -17.37 10.88 17.70
C ASN A 122 -16.16 11.78 18.04
N GLY A 123 -14.96 11.18 18.09
CA GLY A 123 -13.72 11.83 18.46
C GLY A 123 -12.89 12.36 17.29
N TYR A 124 -11.58 12.33 17.48
CA TYR A 124 -10.59 12.82 16.51
C TYR A 124 -10.61 12.00 15.20
N TYR A 125 -10.69 10.67 15.31
CA TYR A 125 -10.75 9.77 14.15
C TYR A 125 -11.94 10.09 13.23
N LYS A 126 -13.15 10.25 13.79
CA LYS A 126 -14.34 10.55 13.00
C LYS A 126 -14.19 11.85 12.22
N LYS A 127 -13.65 12.90 12.82
CA LYS A 127 -13.38 14.17 12.15
C LYS A 127 -12.40 14.02 10.99
N LEU A 128 -11.32 13.27 11.19
CA LEU A 128 -10.37 12.95 10.11
C LEU A 128 -11.05 12.19 8.97
N TYR A 129 -11.82 11.17 9.30
CA TYR A 129 -12.52 10.33 8.32
C TYR A 129 -13.52 11.14 7.49
N GLU A 130 -14.33 11.99 8.13
CA GLU A 130 -15.29 12.86 7.45
C GLU A 130 -14.59 13.87 6.53
N ASN A 131 -13.51 14.47 6.97
CA ASN A 131 -12.70 15.38 6.13
C ASN A 131 -12.11 14.67 4.91
N TYR A 132 -11.66 13.44 5.05
CA TYR A 132 -11.18 12.62 3.93
C TYR A 132 -12.29 12.32 2.91
N THR A 133 -13.50 12.03 3.37
CA THR A 133 -14.65 11.73 2.49
C THR A 133 -15.15 12.98 1.76
N VAL A 134 -15.14 14.14 2.41
CA VAL A 134 -15.55 15.43 1.78
C VAL A 134 -14.53 15.86 0.72
N GLY A 135 -13.22 15.65 0.94
CA GLY A 135 -12.18 15.96 -0.05
C GLY A 135 -12.21 15.09 -1.32
N MET A 136 -12.94 13.97 -1.32
CA MET A 136 -13.14 13.11 -2.49
C MET A 136 -14.40 13.45 -3.31
N THR A 137 -15.20 14.41 -2.87
CA THR A 137 -16.50 14.76 -3.49
C THR A 137 -16.43 16.03 -4.34
N VAL A 138 -15.21 16.50 -4.71
CA VAL A 138 -15.03 17.69 -5.59
C VAL A 138 -14.48 17.25 -6.94
#